data_4774298b52faac5d4c995ae41316c2ec
#
_entry.id   4774298b52faac5d4c995ae41316c2ec
#
_cell.length_a   1.000
_cell.length_b   1.000
_cell.length_c   1.000
_cell.angle_alpha   90.00
_cell.angle_beta   90.00
_cell.angle_gamma   90.00
#
_symmetry.space_group_name_H-M   'P 1'
#
loop_
_entity.id
_entity.type
_entity.pdbx_description
1 polymer ?
#
loop_
_entity_poly.entity_id
_entity_poly.type
_entity_poly.pdbx_seq_one_letter_code
_entity_poly.pdbx_strand_id
1 'polypeptide(L)'
;MSLVTGHPTWFVNYSIQLLGKNEASKFLESSNRLLPTYIRINTLKGTELSLLRRLTEEGIVLEEVKQLRYAYEVIDTKKPLVKTDSFRNGLFYIQDKASSLAVEVADPLPGMSVLDICAAPGGKTTHLAQLMKNEGAIYSIDYSKRRMRIWDRETGRMGVKIAIPIVLDAQIAFPLKMS
;
A
#
# COMPACT_ATOMS: atom_id res chain seq x y z
N MET A 1 -12.73 23.38 20.12
CA MET A 1 -12.09 22.63 19.01
C MET A 1 -12.03 21.14 19.35
N SER A 2 -11.45 20.69 20.45
CA SER A 2 -11.38 19.27 20.85
C SER A 2 -12.74 18.56 20.83
N LEU A 3 -13.78 19.14 21.45
CA LEU A 3 -15.13 18.55 21.44
C LEU A 3 -15.78 18.50 20.04
N VAL A 4 -15.47 19.44 19.17
CA VAL A 4 -16.04 19.51 17.80
C VAL A 4 -15.35 18.53 16.86
N THR A 5 -14.04 18.36 17.01
CA THR A 5 -13.24 17.50 16.12
C THR A 5 -13.01 16.09 16.66
N GLY A 6 -13.41 15.80 17.91
CA GLY A 6 -13.20 14.50 18.55
C GLY A 6 -11.74 14.16 18.87
N HIS A 7 -10.81 15.08 18.65
CA HIS A 7 -9.39 14.85 18.94
C HIS A 7 -9.06 15.15 20.41
N PRO A 8 -8.08 14.44 21.02
CA PRO A 8 -7.61 14.72 22.37
C PRO A 8 -7.10 16.17 22.51
N THR A 9 -7.36 16.82 23.64
CA THR A 9 -7.02 18.23 23.87
C THR A 9 -5.52 18.51 23.68
N TRP A 10 -4.65 17.59 24.12
CA TRP A 10 -3.20 17.74 23.94
C TRP A 10 -2.81 17.79 22.46
N PHE A 11 -3.45 16.98 21.61
CA PHE A 11 -3.17 16.94 20.17
C PHE A 11 -3.68 18.23 19.47
N VAL A 12 -4.85 18.71 19.88
CA VAL A 12 -5.38 19.99 19.39
C VAL A 12 -4.43 21.15 19.74
N ASN A 13 -3.97 21.22 20.99
CA ASN A 13 -3.04 22.26 21.44
C ASN A 13 -1.70 22.18 20.70
N TYR A 14 -1.15 20.98 20.54
CA TYR A 14 0.06 20.74 19.75
C TYR A 14 -0.10 21.20 18.29
N SER A 15 -1.23 20.86 17.67
CA SER A 15 -1.52 21.25 16.29
C SER A 15 -1.62 22.78 16.16
N ILE A 16 -2.27 23.45 17.12
CA ILE A 16 -2.39 24.93 17.14
C ILE A 16 -1.01 25.58 17.32
N GLN A 17 -0.18 25.04 18.21
CA GLN A 17 1.16 25.54 18.43
C GLN A 17 2.04 25.42 17.18
N LEU A 18 1.91 24.33 16.42
CA LEU A 18 2.72 24.04 15.26
C LEU A 18 2.26 24.79 14.00
N LEU A 19 0.94 24.85 13.77
CA LEU A 19 0.34 25.30 12.51
C LEU A 19 -0.39 26.65 12.63
N GLY A 20 -0.58 27.16 13.86
CA GLY A 20 -1.51 28.26 14.12
C GLY A 20 -2.98 27.81 14.09
N LYS A 21 -3.87 28.62 14.69
CA LYS A 21 -5.28 28.24 14.95
C LYS A 21 -6.05 27.86 13.68
N ASN A 22 -5.90 28.65 12.60
CA ASN A 22 -6.70 28.46 11.38
C ASN A 22 -6.29 27.19 10.64
N GLU A 23 -4.98 26.95 10.42
CA GLU A 23 -4.50 25.76 9.73
C GLU A 23 -4.69 24.50 10.58
N ALA A 24 -4.52 24.59 11.90
CA ALA A 24 -4.84 23.49 12.80
C ALA A 24 -6.32 23.07 12.72
N SER A 25 -7.26 24.04 12.61
CA SER A 25 -8.68 23.71 12.42
C SER A 25 -8.90 22.92 11.14
N LYS A 26 -8.39 23.41 10.01
CA LYS A 26 -8.48 22.73 8.71
C LYS A 26 -7.86 21.33 8.74
N PHE A 27 -6.69 21.20 9.36
CA PHE A 27 -5.99 19.92 9.51
C PHE A 27 -6.82 18.90 10.30
N LEU A 28 -7.35 19.31 11.48
CA LEU A 28 -8.15 18.46 12.36
C LEU A 28 -9.48 18.05 11.70
N GLU A 29 -10.14 18.99 11.00
CA GLU A 29 -11.36 18.71 10.24
C GLU A 29 -11.09 17.76 9.07
N SER A 30 -9.99 17.95 8.35
CA SER A 30 -9.58 17.08 7.26
C SER A 30 -9.25 15.65 7.71
N SER A 31 -8.67 15.52 8.92
CA SER A 31 -8.33 14.23 9.52
C SER A 31 -9.56 13.37 9.85
N ASN A 32 -10.74 13.98 9.95
CA ASN A 32 -12.01 13.30 10.21
C ASN A 32 -12.79 12.93 8.93
N ARG A 33 -12.31 13.33 7.77
CA ARG A 33 -12.99 12.99 6.51
C ARG A 33 -12.81 11.51 6.20
N LEU A 34 -13.88 10.87 5.77
CA LEU A 34 -13.79 9.53 5.19
C LEU A 34 -12.96 9.61 3.91
N LEU A 35 -11.86 8.90 3.90
CA LEU A 35 -11.02 8.80 2.72
C LEU A 35 -11.57 7.71 1.79
N PRO A 36 -11.51 7.92 0.47
CA PRO A 36 -11.81 6.87 -0.49
C PRO A 36 -10.91 5.64 -0.28
N THR A 37 -11.45 4.47 -0.53
CA THR A 37 -10.66 3.24 -0.51
C THR A 37 -10.10 2.98 -1.90
N TYR A 38 -8.79 2.75 -1.99
CA TYR A 38 -8.14 2.42 -3.24
C TYR A 38 -7.65 0.99 -3.23
N ILE A 39 -7.69 0.35 -4.40
CA ILE A 39 -7.11 -0.96 -4.63
C ILE A 39 -6.16 -0.92 -5.83
N ARG A 40 -5.20 -1.80 -5.84
CA ARG A 40 -4.32 -2.06 -6.98
C ARG A 40 -4.56 -3.49 -7.49
N ILE A 41 -4.95 -3.59 -8.75
CA ILE A 41 -5.15 -4.88 -9.45
C ILE A 41 -3.80 -5.59 -9.59
N ASN A 42 -3.78 -6.89 -9.31
CA ASN A 42 -2.55 -7.69 -9.32
C ASN A 42 -2.33 -8.42 -10.65
N THR A 43 -1.60 -7.82 -11.56
CA THR A 43 -1.33 -8.40 -12.88
C THR A 43 -0.39 -9.62 -12.87
N LEU A 44 0.17 -10.01 -11.72
CA LEU A 44 0.84 -11.32 -11.56
C LEU A 44 -0.17 -12.50 -11.55
N LYS A 45 -1.47 -12.23 -11.36
CA LYS A 45 -2.53 -13.23 -11.25
C LYS A 45 -3.43 -13.32 -12.49
N GLY A 46 -3.26 -12.43 -13.46
CA GLY A 46 -4.06 -12.41 -14.67
C GLY A 46 -4.00 -11.07 -15.40
N THR A 47 -4.66 -10.98 -16.53
CA THR A 47 -4.78 -9.70 -17.25
C THR A 47 -5.72 -8.75 -16.51
N GLU A 48 -5.44 -7.46 -16.57
CA GLU A 48 -6.25 -6.43 -15.90
C GLU A 48 -7.74 -6.57 -16.24
N LEU A 49 -8.08 -6.75 -17.52
CA LEU A 49 -9.45 -6.92 -17.97
C LEU A 49 -10.15 -8.13 -17.32
N SER A 50 -9.45 -9.29 -17.23
CA SER A 50 -10.00 -10.49 -16.61
C SER A 50 -10.24 -10.32 -15.12
N LEU A 51 -9.33 -9.61 -14.44
CA LEU A 51 -9.41 -9.33 -13.00
C LEU A 51 -10.54 -8.35 -12.69
N LEU A 52 -10.66 -7.26 -13.46
CA LEU A 52 -11.75 -6.29 -13.33
C LEU A 52 -13.12 -6.96 -13.51
N ARG A 53 -13.29 -7.81 -14.54
CA ARG A 53 -14.52 -8.56 -14.74
C ARG A 53 -14.87 -9.38 -13.49
N ARG A 54 -13.91 -10.10 -12.93
CA ARG A 54 -14.12 -10.92 -11.73
C ARG A 54 -14.50 -10.09 -10.50
N LEU A 55 -13.89 -8.91 -10.30
CA LEU A 55 -14.28 -8.02 -9.22
C LEU A 55 -15.70 -7.49 -9.40
N THR A 56 -16.08 -7.14 -10.63
CA THR A 56 -17.44 -6.71 -10.96
C THR A 56 -18.47 -7.82 -10.68
N GLU A 57 -18.16 -9.06 -11.04
CA GLU A 57 -19.00 -10.23 -10.74
C GLU A 57 -19.21 -10.43 -9.22
N GLU A 58 -18.22 -10.06 -8.40
CA GLU A 58 -18.35 -10.05 -6.93
C GLU A 58 -19.08 -8.82 -6.38
N GLY A 59 -19.50 -7.90 -7.24
CA GLY A 59 -20.26 -6.70 -6.88
C GLY A 59 -19.37 -5.57 -6.34
N ILE A 60 -18.12 -5.51 -6.78
CA ILE A 60 -17.20 -4.40 -6.49
C ILE A 60 -17.26 -3.43 -7.67
N VAL A 61 -17.66 -2.17 -7.39
CA VAL A 61 -17.72 -1.09 -8.39
C VAL A 61 -16.46 -0.24 -8.28
N LEU A 62 -15.76 -0.08 -9.39
CA LEU A 62 -14.45 0.55 -9.44
C LEU A 62 -14.43 1.72 -10.43
N GLU A 63 -13.67 2.76 -10.08
CA GLU A 63 -13.31 3.86 -10.97
C GLU A 63 -11.80 3.94 -11.10
N GLU A 64 -11.29 4.08 -12.33
CA GLU A 64 -9.86 4.11 -12.63
C GLU A 64 -9.19 5.39 -12.08
N VAL A 65 -8.04 5.22 -11.42
CA VAL A 65 -7.16 6.34 -11.03
C VAL A 65 -6.16 6.58 -12.15
N LYS A 66 -6.52 7.44 -13.12
CA LYS A 66 -5.79 7.67 -14.39
C LYS A 66 -4.28 7.95 -14.27
N GLN A 67 -3.83 8.44 -13.13
CA GLN A 67 -2.42 8.80 -12.89
C GLN A 67 -1.56 7.65 -12.35
N LEU A 68 -2.16 6.50 -12.04
CA LEU A 68 -1.48 5.37 -11.40
C LEU A 68 -1.83 4.06 -12.12
N ARG A 69 -0.83 3.30 -12.51
CA ARG A 69 -1.02 1.99 -13.18
C ARG A 69 -1.77 1.02 -12.26
N TYR A 70 -2.80 0.39 -12.79
CA TYR A 70 -3.57 -0.67 -12.11
C TYR A 70 -4.29 -0.22 -10.83
N ALA A 71 -4.38 1.09 -10.55
CA ALA A 71 -5.01 1.64 -9.37
C ALA A 71 -6.46 2.04 -9.64
N TYR A 72 -7.34 1.68 -8.70
CA TYR A 72 -8.78 1.94 -8.79
C TYR A 72 -9.31 2.43 -7.46
N GLU A 73 -10.24 3.39 -7.51
CA GLU A 73 -11.06 3.78 -6.38
C GLU A 73 -12.25 2.82 -6.26
N VAL A 74 -12.54 2.38 -5.05
CA VAL A 74 -13.73 1.57 -4.76
C VAL A 74 -14.90 2.49 -4.50
N ILE A 75 -15.82 2.55 -5.45
CA ILE A 75 -17.01 3.39 -5.38
C ILE A 75 -18.09 2.71 -4.55
N ASP A 76 -18.26 1.38 -4.70
CA ASP A 76 -19.24 0.59 -3.94
C ASP A 76 -18.80 -0.87 -3.84
N THR A 77 -19.27 -1.55 -2.82
CA THR A 77 -19.06 -2.99 -2.65
C THR A 77 -20.16 -3.65 -1.82
N LYS A 78 -20.69 -4.77 -2.29
CA LYS A 78 -21.76 -5.54 -1.61
C LYS A 78 -21.31 -6.15 -0.27
N LYS A 79 -20.02 -6.36 -0.07
CA LYS A 79 -19.41 -6.96 1.15
C LYS A 79 -18.03 -6.38 1.41
N PRO A 80 -17.52 -6.39 2.65
CA PRO A 80 -16.16 -5.90 2.93
C PRO A 80 -15.13 -6.53 2.00
N LEU A 81 -14.25 -5.74 1.39
CA LEU A 81 -13.26 -6.17 0.41
C LEU A 81 -12.45 -7.40 0.88
N VAL A 82 -12.01 -7.39 2.14
CA VAL A 82 -11.22 -8.49 2.74
C VAL A 82 -11.99 -9.82 2.87
N LYS A 83 -13.31 -9.80 2.71
CA LYS A 83 -14.18 -11.00 2.72
C LYS A 83 -14.47 -11.53 1.32
N THR A 84 -14.01 -10.85 0.27
CA THR A 84 -14.19 -11.29 -1.12
C THR A 84 -13.23 -12.44 -1.46
N ASP A 85 -13.62 -13.28 -2.40
CA ASP A 85 -12.74 -14.35 -2.88
C ASP A 85 -11.61 -13.77 -3.71
N SER A 86 -11.86 -12.69 -4.44
CA SER A 86 -10.82 -11.94 -5.16
C SER A 86 -9.72 -11.44 -4.23
N PHE A 87 -10.05 -10.91 -3.03
CA PHE A 87 -9.04 -10.53 -2.05
C PHE A 87 -8.25 -11.74 -1.54
N ARG A 88 -8.94 -12.82 -1.13
CA ARG A 88 -8.30 -14.04 -0.61
C ARG A 88 -7.35 -14.67 -1.62
N ASN A 89 -7.70 -14.64 -2.90
CA ASN A 89 -6.88 -15.15 -4.00
C ASN A 89 -5.79 -14.18 -4.46
N GLY A 90 -5.66 -13.00 -3.85
CA GLY A 90 -4.62 -12.03 -4.16
C GLY A 90 -4.80 -11.35 -5.51
N LEU A 91 -6.03 -11.20 -6.02
CA LEU A 91 -6.31 -10.53 -7.30
C LEU A 91 -6.15 -9.01 -7.20
N PHE A 92 -6.18 -8.46 -6.00
CA PHE A 92 -5.90 -7.06 -5.72
C PHE A 92 -5.26 -6.86 -4.33
N TYR A 93 -4.67 -5.69 -4.15
CA TYR A 93 -4.16 -5.19 -2.87
C TYR A 93 -4.88 -3.88 -2.50
N ILE A 94 -5.29 -3.72 -1.23
CA ILE A 94 -5.82 -2.44 -0.74
C ILE A 94 -4.62 -1.54 -0.47
N GLN A 95 -4.46 -0.49 -1.26
CA GLN A 95 -3.26 0.36 -1.23
C GLN A 95 -3.61 1.82 -1.42
N ASP A 96 -3.06 2.67 -0.57
CA ASP A 96 -3.16 4.12 -0.69
C ASP A 96 -2.45 4.65 -1.94
N LYS A 97 -2.97 5.74 -2.52
CA LYS A 97 -2.42 6.36 -3.74
C LYS A 97 -0.97 6.82 -3.56
N ALA A 98 -0.61 7.39 -2.40
CA ALA A 98 0.75 7.84 -2.15
C ALA A 98 1.74 6.66 -2.10
N SER A 99 1.32 5.53 -1.53
CA SER A 99 2.12 4.30 -1.54
C SER A 99 2.28 3.70 -2.93
N SER A 100 1.25 3.81 -3.79
CA SER A 100 1.33 3.39 -5.19
C SER A 100 2.24 4.32 -5.99
N LEU A 101 2.09 5.64 -5.81
CA LEU A 101 2.91 6.66 -6.47
C LEU A 101 4.41 6.47 -6.18
N ALA A 102 4.78 6.14 -4.94
CA ALA A 102 6.19 5.91 -4.59
C ALA A 102 6.82 4.79 -5.43
N VAL A 103 6.07 3.73 -5.75
CA VAL A 103 6.54 2.63 -6.61
C VAL A 103 6.53 3.03 -8.09
N GLU A 104 5.54 3.81 -8.52
CA GLU A 104 5.48 4.36 -9.88
C GLU A 104 6.69 5.26 -10.19
N VAL A 105 7.09 6.10 -9.21
CA VAL A 105 8.27 6.97 -9.35
C VAL A 105 9.57 6.17 -9.38
N ALA A 106 9.65 5.07 -8.63
CA ALA A 106 10.81 4.18 -8.66
C ALA A 106 10.93 3.42 -9.99
N ASP A 107 9.81 3.16 -10.66
CA ASP A 107 9.64 2.52 -11.97
C ASP A 107 10.63 1.37 -12.26
N PRO A 108 10.66 0.31 -11.42
CA PRO A 108 11.63 -0.77 -11.58
C PRO A 108 11.31 -1.61 -12.82
N LEU A 109 12.36 -1.97 -13.56
CA LEU A 109 12.26 -2.87 -14.71
C LEU A 109 12.50 -4.33 -14.31
N PRO A 110 11.95 -5.31 -15.08
CA PRO A 110 12.28 -6.72 -14.93
C PRO A 110 13.80 -6.95 -14.92
N GLY A 111 14.29 -7.81 -14.03
CA GLY A 111 15.70 -8.13 -13.87
C GLY A 111 16.49 -7.21 -12.92
N MET A 112 15.93 -6.09 -12.50
CA MET A 112 16.61 -5.18 -11.55
C MET A 112 16.70 -5.75 -10.13
N SER A 113 17.64 -5.21 -9.35
CA SER A 113 17.72 -5.38 -7.90
C SER A 113 17.19 -4.14 -7.20
N VAL A 114 16.20 -4.30 -6.32
CA VAL A 114 15.53 -3.21 -5.61
C VAL A 114 15.66 -3.39 -4.11
N LEU A 115 15.83 -2.29 -3.39
CA LEU A 115 15.87 -2.26 -1.93
C LEU A 115 14.62 -1.56 -1.40
N ASP A 116 13.75 -2.29 -0.68
CA ASP A 116 12.58 -1.77 0.03
C ASP A 116 12.90 -1.70 1.54
N ILE A 117 13.26 -0.51 2.04
CA ILE A 117 13.68 -0.30 3.44
C ILE A 117 12.54 -0.06 4.42
N CYS A 118 11.29 -0.12 3.96
CA CYS A 118 10.09 -0.02 4.78
C CYS A 118 9.04 -0.99 4.25
N ALA A 119 9.43 -2.28 4.18
CA ALA A 119 8.76 -3.29 3.38
C ALA A 119 7.39 -3.71 3.93
N ALA A 120 7.26 -3.85 5.25
CA ALA A 120 6.02 -4.33 5.84
C ALA A 120 4.93 -3.23 5.88
N PRO A 121 3.67 -3.61 5.62
CA PRO A 121 3.09 -4.95 5.49
C PRO A 121 3.18 -5.61 4.10
N GLY A 122 3.87 -5.02 3.10
CA GLY A 122 4.10 -5.62 1.80
C GLY A 122 3.48 -4.89 0.59
N GLY A 123 2.79 -3.76 0.82
CA GLY A 123 2.11 -3.04 -0.26
C GLY A 123 3.07 -2.56 -1.36
N LYS A 124 4.20 -1.94 -1.00
CA LYS A 124 5.23 -1.52 -1.95
C LYS A 124 5.98 -2.72 -2.55
N THR A 125 6.42 -3.66 -1.72
CA THR A 125 7.10 -4.89 -2.18
C THR A 125 6.28 -5.64 -3.25
N THR A 126 4.96 -5.84 -3.02
CA THR A 126 4.09 -6.55 -3.97
C THR A 126 3.87 -5.75 -5.26
N HIS A 127 3.90 -4.42 -5.19
CA HIS A 127 3.79 -3.56 -6.37
C HIS A 127 5.09 -3.58 -7.18
N LEU A 128 6.25 -3.47 -6.53
CA LEU A 128 7.56 -3.62 -7.16
C LEU A 128 7.65 -4.96 -7.92
N ALA A 129 7.31 -6.07 -7.25
CA ALA A 129 7.31 -7.40 -7.87
C ALA A 129 6.37 -7.49 -9.09
N GLN A 130 5.22 -6.81 -9.04
CA GLN A 130 4.28 -6.74 -10.16
C GLN A 130 4.88 -5.99 -11.35
N LEU A 131 5.49 -4.80 -11.16
CA LEU A 131 6.12 -4.04 -12.23
C LEU A 131 7.33 -4.79 -12.81
N MET A 132 8.09 -5.46 -11.95
CA MET A 132 9.23 -6.31 -12.33
C MET A 132 8.79 -7.67 -12.91
N LYS A 133 7.50 -7.99 -12.99
CA LYS A 133 6.98 -9.27 -13.50
C LYS A 133 7.56 -10.51 -12.79
N ASN A 134 7.91 -10.39 -11.50
CA ASN A 134 8.64 -11.43 -10.76
C ASN A 134 10.03 -11.79 -11.35
N GLU A 135 10.70 -10.86 -11.99
CA GLU A 135 12.06 -11.02 -12.51
C GLU A 135 13.03 -10.07 -11.79
N GLY A 136 14.17 -10.58 -11.30
CA GLY A 136 15.16 -9.83 -10.54
C GLY A 136 15.15 -10.16 -9.04
N ALA A 137 15.43 -9.16 -8.16
CA ALA A 137 15.44 -9.34 -6.71
C ALA A 137 14.91 -8.10 -5.97
N ILE A 138 14.15 -8.32 -4.89
CA ILE A 138 13.68 -7.26 -3.98
C ILE A 138 14.16 -7.58 -2.57
N TYR A 139 15.11 -6.83 -2.05
CA TYR A 139 15.57 -6.95 -0.67
C TYR A 139 14.61 -6.13 0.23
N SER A 140 13.79 -6.84 1.01
CA SER A 140 12.66 -6.27 1.76
C SER A 140 13.01 -6.17 3.24
N ILE A 141 13.26 -4.95 3.72
CA ILE A 141 13.72 -4.69 5.07
C ILE A 141 12.62 -4.05 5.91
N ASP A 142 12.44 -4.58 7.12
CA ASP A 142 11.66 -3.94 8.18
C ASP A 142 12.24 -4.35 9.54
N TYR A 143 12.22 -3.42 10.51
CA TYR A 143 12.78 -3.70 11.84
C TYR A 143 11.92 -4.64 12.67
N SER A 144 10.64 -4.78 12.36
CA SER A 144 9.67 -5.50 13.17
C SER A 144 9.41 -6.92 12.66
N LYS A 145 9.89 -7.93 13.38
CA LYS A 145 9.54 -9.34 13.12
C LYS A 145 8.03 -9.60 13.05
N ARG A 146 7.23 -8.88 13.86
CA ARG A 146 5.77 -9.00 13.87
C ARG A 146 5.17 -8.50 12.54
N ARG A 147 5.63 -7.36 12.04
CA ARG A 147 5.17 -6.80 10.76
C ARG A 147 5.63 -7.64 9.58
N MET A 148 6.86 -8.20 9.64
CA MET A 148 7.37 -9.09 8.58
C MET A 148 6.58 -10.40 8.45
N ARG A 149 5.94 -10.90 9.51
CA ARG A 149 4.98 -12.02 9.39
C ARG A 149 3.74 -11.65 8.56
N ILE A 150 3.28 -10.39 8.63
CA ILE A 150 2.18 -9.89 7.79
C ILE A 150 2.68 -9.76 6.35
N TRP A 151 3.87 -9.22 6.16
CA TRP A 151 4.54 -9.12 4.87
C TRP A 151 4.65 -10.49 4.16
N ASP A 152 5.09 -11.51 4.85
CA ASP A 152 5.21 -12.88 4.32
C ASP A 152 3.87 -13.43 3.82
N ARG A 153 2.82 -13.29 4.63
CA ARG A 153 1.47 -13.67 4.24
C ARG A 153 0.98 -12.89 3.01
N GLU A 154 1.18 -11.58 2.97
CA GLU A 154 0.69 -10.73 1.88
C GLU A 154 1.48 -10.94 0.60
N THR A 155 2.80 -11.08 0.64
CA THR A 155 3.63 -11.42 -0.53
C THR A 155 3.28 -12.79 -1.08
N GLY A 156 3.07 -13.79 -0.22
CA GLY A 156 2.60 -15.12 -0.62
C GLY A 156 1.20 -15.07 -1.27
N ARG A 157 0.24 -14.36 -0.66
CA ARG A 157 -1.11 -14.17 -1.19
C ARG A 157 -1.07 -13.53 -2.59
N MET A 158 -0.24 -12.51 -2.78
CA MET A 158 -0.09 -11.78 -4.03
C MET A 158 0.74 -12.54 -5.09
N GLY A 159 1.40 -13.64 -4.73
CA GLY A 159 2.19 -14.46 -5.65
C GLY A 159 3.57 -13.88 -5.98
N VAL A 160 4.15 -13.14 -5.06
CA VAL A 160 5.52 -12.61 -5.19
C VAL A 160 6.53 -13.74 -5.04
N LYS A 161 7.55 -13.79 -5.91
CA LYS A 161 8.58 -14.84 -5.94
C LYS A 161 10.01 -14.32 -5.75
N ILE A 162 10.23 -13.01 -5.94
CA ILE A 162 11.56 -12.39 -6.02
C ILE A 162 11.92 -11.56 -4.78
N ALA A 163 11.06 -11.54 -3.76
CA ALA A 163 11.28 -10.74 -2.58
C ALA A 163 11.96 -11.55 -1.46
N ILE A 164 13.01 -10.98 -0.89
CA ILE A 164 13.87 -11.57 0.14
C ILE A 164 13.65 -10.81 1.45
N PRO A 165 13.07 -11.41 2.49
CA PRO A 165 12.81 -10.73 3.75
C PRO A 165 14.08 -10.56 4.58
N ILE A 166 14.27 -9.36 5.13
CA ILE A 166 15.39 -9.04 6.03
C ILE A 166 14.82 -8.28 7.24
N VAL A 167 15.02 -8.83 8.43
CA VAL A 167 14.66 -8.13 9.68
C VAL A 167 15.86 -7.34 10.16
N LEU A 168 15.83 -6.02 9.93
CA LEU A 168 16.93 -5.12 10.24
C LEU A 168 16.39 -3.71 10.50
N ASP A 169 17.01 -2.99 11.44
CA ASP A 169 16.79 -1.55 11.58
C ASP A 169 17.64 -0.80 10.52
N ALA A 170 16.95 -0.15 9.60
CA ALA A 170 17.59 0.59 8.51
C ALA A 170 18.40 1.83 8.99
N GLN A 171 18.29 2.22 10.25
CA GLN A 171 19.12 3.27 10.86
C GLN A 171 20.52 2.76 11.25
N ILE A 172 20.72 1.45 11.31
CA ILE A 172 22.00 0.82 11.59
C ILE A 172 22.72 0.55 10.28
N ALA A 173 24.08 0.57 10.28
CA ALA A 173 24.88 0.35 9.10
C ALA A 173 24.48 -0.94 8.35
N PHE A 174 24.23 -0.81 7.05
CA PHE A 174 23.82 -1.91 6.21
C PHE A 174 24.95 -2.91 5.98
N PRO A 175 24.74 -4.22 6.17
CA PRO A 175 25.73 -5.25 5.88
C PRO A 175 25.86 -5.56 4.37
N LEU A 176 25.17 -4.81 3.51
CA LEU A 176 25.23 -5.00 2.07
C LEU A 176 26.48 -4.32 1.50
N LYS A 177 27.44 -5.12 1.04
CA LYS A 177 28.51 -4.61 0.18
C LYS A 177 27.90 -4.34 -1.19
N MET A 178 27.88 -3.08 -1.60
CA MET A 178 27.63 -2.72 -2.98
C MET A 178 28.89 -3.12 -3.78
N SER A 179 28.77 -4.12 -4.63
CA SER A 179 29.80 -4.51 -5.60
C SER A 179 29.70 -3.65 -6.85
#